data_9c7e9fb30d98f07826ff8dd592f29e48
#
_entry.id   9c7e9fb30d98f07826ff8dd592f29e48
#
_cell.length_a   1.000
_cell.length_b   1.000
_cell.length_c   1.000
_cell.angle_alpha   90.00
_cell.angle_beta   90.00
_cell.angle_gamma   90.00
#
_symmetry.space_group_name_H-M   'P 1'
#
loop_
_entity.id
_entity.type
_entity.pdbx_description
1 polymer ?
#
loop_
_entity_poly.entity_id
_entity_poly.type
_entity_poly.pdbx_seq_one_letter_code
_entity_poly.pdbx_strand_id
1 'polypeptide(L)'
;AIAYEQGDMADLSRFDDESFDLIFHPVSNVFSEHILPVWQHCARILRPGGRLLSGFMNPDFYLFDHDDLDRGGPMQVRFSLPFADTEQLSDAEIKKRQAEGQALEFSHSLQTQIAGQLDAGLLLAGFYEDRWDTQATPLNDYMPTSMATLAIKPDA
;
A
#
# COMPACT_ATOMS: atom_id res chain seq x y z
N ALA A 1 -3.48 26.73 6.45
CA ALA A 1 -4.19 26.36 5.23
C ALA A 1 -3.60 25.03 4.72
N ILE A 2 -4.42 24.15 4.14
CA ILE A 2 -3.97 22.91 3.53
C ILE A 2 -3.83 23.20 2.03
N ALA A 3 -2.69 22.85 1.44
CA ALA A 3 -2.49 22.85 -0.01
C ALA A 3 -2.75 21.43 -0.54
N TYR A 4 -3.40 21.34 -1.70
CA TYR A 4 -3.66 20.09 -2.38
C TYR A 4 -2.94 20.10 -3.72
N GLU A 5 -2.20 19.03 -4.00
CA GLU A 5 -1.51 18.85 -5.26
C GLU A 5 -1.83 17.46 -5.82
N GLN A 6 -2.09 17.39 -7.11
CA GLN A 6 -2.23 16.12 -7.81
C GLN A 6 -0.87 15.66 -8.31
N GLY A 7 -0.52 14.39 -8.11
CA GLY A 7 0.73 13.82 -8.59
C GLY A 7 0.82 12.32 -8.35
N ASP A 8 1.83 11.70 -8.94
CA ASP A 8 2.18 10.32 -8.70
C ASP A 8 2.90 10.20 -7.35
N MET A 9 2.52 9.22 -6.53
CA MET A 9 3.20 8.94 -5.26
C MET A 9 4.60 8.35 -5.47
N ALA A 10 4.85 7.72 -6.61
CA ALA A 10 6.15 7.19 -6.98
C ALA A 10 7.10 8.26 -7.55
N ASP A 11 6.60 9.50 -7.77
CA ASP A 11 7.40 10.65 -8.20
C ASP A 11 7.09 11.89 -7.34
N LEU A 12 7.87 12.07 -6.29
CA LEU A 12 7.83 13.25 -5.43
C LEU A 12 9.00 14.22 -5.71
N SER A 13 9.56 14.18 -6.91
CA SER A 13 10.69 15.03 -7.33
C SER A 13 10.42 16.53 -7.24
N ARG A 14 9.13 16.92 -7.24
CA ARG A 14 8.68 18.30 -7.06
C ARG A 14 8.92 18.87 -5.67
N PHE A 15 9.16 18.01 -4.67
CA PHE A 15 9.48 18.44 -3.31
C PHE A 15 10.99 18.40 -3.07
N ASP A 16 11.48 19.41 -2.37
CA ASP A 16 12.88 19.49 -1.96
C ASP A 16 13.24 18.41 -0.95
N ASP A 17 14.53 18.05 -0.91
CA ASP A 17 15.07 17.18 0.12
C ASP A 17 14.82 17.78 1.51
N GLU A 18 14.56 16.93 2.49
CA GLU A 18 14.42 17.33 3.90
C GLU A 18 13.40 18.45 4.14
N SER A 19 12.28 18.43 3.40
CA SER A 19 11.25 19.48 3.45
C SER A 19 10.08 19.15 4.38
N PHE A 20 9.93 17.87 4.83
CA PHE A 20 8.81 17.44 5.65
C PHE A 20 9.26 16.83 6.98
N ASP A 21 8.49 17.09 8.04
CA ASP A 21 8.67 16.49 9.35
C ASP A 21 7.87 15.18 9.52
N LEU A 22 6.76 15.07 8.78
CA LEU A 22 5.85 13.94 8.85
C LEU A 22 5.28 13.63 7.47
N ILE A 23 5.30 12.38 7.11
CA ILE A 23 4.55 11.83 5.97
C ILE A 23 3.49 10.87 6.52
N PHE A 24 2.24 11.09 6.12
CA PHE A 24 1.14 10.17 6.37
C PHE A 24 0.72 9.53 5.05
N HIS A 25 0.93 8.23 4.91
CA HIS A 25 0.71 7.46 3.69
C HIS A 25 -0.29 6.31 3.96
N PRO A 26 -1.61 6.60 3.94
CA PRO A 26 -2.63 5.64 4.31
C PRO A 26 -3.01 4.75 3.12
N VAL A 27 -2.72 3.46 3.20
CA VAL A 27 -3.21 2.35 2.37
C VAL A 27 -3.32 2.63 0.85
N SER A 28 -2.45 3.48 0.29
CA SER A 28 -2.47 3.87 -1.12
C SER A 28 -1.48 3.10 -1.99
N ASN A 29 -0.62 2.27 -1.40
CA ASN A 29 0.38 1.46 -2.13
C ASN A 29 -0.25 0.54 -3.18
N VAL A 30 -1.47 0.10 -2.94
CA VAL A 30 -2.23 -0.78 -3.85
C VAL A 30 -2.46 -0.16 -5.23
N PHE A 31 -2.38 1.17 -5.36
CA PHE A 31 -2.56 1.88 -6.62
C PHE A 31 -1.23 2.20 -7.34
N SER A 32 -0.12 1.69 -6.85
CA SER A 32 1.20 1.84 -7.49
C SER A 32 1.76 0.47 -7.85
N GLU A 33 2.14 0.28 -9.09
CA GLU A 33 2.78 -0.96 -9.55
C GLU A 33 4.14 -1.18 -8.88
N HIS A 34 4.86 -0.09 -8.58
CA HIS A 34 6.19 -0.12 -7.97
C HIS A 34 6.27 0.79 -6.75
N ILE A 35 6.47 0.23 -5.56
CA ILE A 35 6.51 1.01 -4.32
C ILE A 35 7.91 1.33 -3.80
N LEU A 36 8.97 0.72 -4.32
CA LEU A 36 10.34 1.06 -3.90
C LEU A 36 10.68 2.54 -4.14
N PRO A 37 10.31 3.15 -5.31
CA PRO A 37 10.46 4.60 -5.50
C PRO A 37 9.69 5.43 -4.47
N VAL A 38 8.50 4.97 -4.03
CA VAL A 38 7.72 5.66 -2.98
C VAL A 38 8.54 5.78 -1.70
N TRP A 39 9.15 4.66 -1.25
CA TRP A 39 9.97 4.66 -0.03
C TRP A 39 11.21 5.53 -0.17
N GLN A 40 11.88 5.47 -1.32
CA GLN A 40 13.07 6.30 -1.61
C GLN A 40 12.72 7.80 -1.56
N HIS A 41 11.62 8.19 -2.19
CA HIS A 41 11.16 9.58 -2.15
C HIS A 41 10.73 10.00 -0.74
N CYS A 42 10.01 9.16 0.00
CA CYS A 42 9.65 9.45 1.38
C CYS A 42 10.88 9.68 2.25
N ALA A 43 11.89 8.80 2.14
CA ALA A 43 13.14 8.96 2.89
C ALA A 43 13.90 10.24 2.50
N ARG A 44 13.92 10.60 1.21
CA ARG A 44 14.59 11.81 0.70
C ARG A 44 13.96 13.09 1.23
N ILE A 45 12.61 13.19 1.14
CA ILE A 45 11.93 14.45 1.49
C ILE A 45 11.70 14.62 2.99
N LEU A 46 11.82 13.56 3.79
CA LEU A 46 11.79 13.67 5.25
C LEU A 46 13.08 14.33 5.75
N ARG A 47 12.95 15.20 6.75
CA ARG A 47 14.08 15.71 7.53
C ARG A 47 14.68 14.62 8.41
N PRO A 48 15.95 14.73 8.82
CA PRO A 48 16.48 13.95 9.94
C PRO A 48 15.54 14.00 11.14
N GLY A 49 15.26 12.86 11.79
CA GLY A 49 14.24 12.73 12.85
C GLY A 49 12.79 12.74 12.35
N GLY A 50 12.53 13.01 11.08
CA GLY A 50 11.21 13.00 10.47
C GLY A 50 10.60 11.58 10.43
N ARG A 51 9.29 11.51 10.35
CA ARG A 51 8.52 10.26 10.54
C ARG A 51 7.66 9.93 9.32
N LEU A 52 7.64 8.66 8.95
CA LEU A 52 6.70 8.08 7.99
C LEU A 52 5.71 7.20 8.75
N LEU A 53 4.43 7.54 8.69
CA LEU A 53 3.32 6.66 9.08
C LEU A 53 2.75 6.06 7.81
N SER A 54 2.98 4.78 7.58
CA SER A 54 2.50 4.10 6.39
C SER A 54 1.56 2.96 6.76
N GLY A 55 0.35 2.99 6.16
CA GLY A 55 -0.58 1.87 6.16
C GLY A 55 -0.57 1.14 4.82
N PHE A 56 -0.75 -0.17 4.83
CA PHE A 56 -0.83 -1.00 3.63
C PHE A 56 -1.63 -2.27 3.88
N MET A 57 -2.15 -2.83 2.79
CA MET A 57 -2.87 -4.10 2.85
C MET A 57 -1.91 -5.24 3.13
N ASN A 58 -2.36 -6.20 3.96
CA ASN A 58 -1.72 -7.51 4.04
C ASN A 58 -1.76 -8.15 2.64
N PRO A 59 -0.60 -8.54 2.06
CA PRO A 59 -0.59 -9.12 0.71
C PRO A 59 -1.47 -10.37 0.59
N ASP A 60 -1.64 -11.16 1.65
CA ASP A 60 -2.47 -12.37 1.63
C ASP A 60 -3.96 -12.08 1.37
N PHE A 61 -4.40 -10.82 1.56
CA PHE A 61 -5.72 -10.36 1.16
C PHE A 61 -5.99 -10.64 -0.32
N TYR A 62 -4.99 -10.45 -1.18
CA TYR A 62 -5.07 -10.61 -2.62
C TYR A 62 -4.99 -12.05 -3.14
N LEU A 63 -4.93 -13.05 -2.24
CA LEU A 63 -5.11 -14.46 -2.63
C LEU A 63 -6.54 -14.77 -3.08
N PHE A 64 -7.51 -13.96 -2.68
CA PHE A 64 -8.94 -14.20 -2.82
C PHE A 64 -9.58 -13.27 -3.84
N ASP A 65 -10.68 -13.74 -4.45
CA ASP A 65 -11.52 -12.92 -5.31
C ASP A 65 -12.54 -12.17 -4.45
N HIS A 66 -12.29 -10.89 -4.20
CA HIS A 66 -13.15 -10.07 -3.35
C HIS A 66 -14.51 -9.78 -4.00
N ASP A 67 -14.56 -9.64 -5.33
CA ASP A 67 -15.82 -9.51 -6.06
C ASP A 67 -16.72 -10.74 -5.87
N ASP A 68 -16.12 -11.93 -5.76
CA ASP A 68 -16.86 -13.17 -5.52
C ASP A 68 -17.25 -13.31 -4.04
N LEU A 69 -16.36 -12.97 -3.11
CA LEU A 69 -16.65 -12.98 -1.67
C LEU A 69 -17.81 -12.01 -1.33
N ASP A 70 -17.83 -10.83 -1.90
CA ASP A 70 -18.89 -9.81 -1.68
C ASP A 70 -20.27 -10.29 -2.17
N ARG A 71 -20.28 -11.19 -3.15
CA ARG A 71 -21.50 -11.85 -3.63
C ARG A 71 -21.87 -13.10 -2.84
N GLY A 72 -21.15 -13.41 -1.77
CA GLY A 72 -21.35 -14.60 -0.94
C GLY A 72 -20.74 -15.88 -1.52
N GLY A 73 -19.77 -15.73 -2.42
CA GLY A 73 -18.99 -16.83 -2.96
C GLY A 73 -18.09 -17.51 -1.92
N PRO A 74 -17.53 -18.68 -2.26
CA PRO A 74 -16.69 -19.44 -1.33
C PRO A 74 -15.34 -18.76 -1.08
N MET A 75 -14.87 -18.82 0.16
CA MET A 75 -13.52 -18.39 0.51
C MET A 75 -12.51 -19.45 0.03
N GLN A 76 -11.96 -19.22 -1.16
CA GLN A 76 -10.96 -20.09 -1.77
C GLN A 76 -9.85 -19.27 -2.42
N VAL A 77 -8.63 -19.78 -2.35
CA VAL A 77 -7.49 -19.15 -3.02
C VAL A 77 -7.71 -19.20 -4.54
N ARG A 78 -7.66 -18.03 -5.18
CA ARG A 78 -7.83 -17.88 -6.62
C ARG A 78 -6.58 -17.35 -7.31
N PHE A 79 -5.87 -16.40 -6.67
CA PHE A 79 -4.75 -15.70 -7.27
C PHE A 79 -3.42 -16.07 -6.63
N SER A 80 -2.33 -15.77 -7.29
CA SER A 80 -0.96 -15.88 -6.76
C SER A 80 -0.43 -14.51 -6.31
N LEU A 81 0.58 -14.53 -5.45
CA LEU A 81 1.25 -13.31 -4.98
C LEU A 81 2.65 -13.18 -5.59
N PRO A 82 3.11 -11.94 -5.86
CA PRO A 82 2.35 -10.69 -5.75
C PRO A 82 1.22 -10.63 -6.78
N PHE A 83 0.09 -10.03 -6.39
CA PHE A 83 -1.05 -9.87 -7.28
C PHE A 83 -0.90 -8.57 -8.09
N ALA A 84 -1.32 -8.61 -9.36
CA ALA A 84 -1.48 -7.42 -10.19
C ALA A 84 -2.70 -7.62 -11.09
N ASP A 85 -3.62 -6.67 -11.10
CA ASP A 85 -4.79 -6.69 -11.99
C ASP A 85 -4.38 -6.93 -13.45
N THR A 86 -3.29 -6.29 -13.87
CA THR A 86 -2.75 -6.38 -15.23
C THR A 86 -2.24 -7.76 -15.64
N GLU A 87 -1.92 -8.61 -14.68
CA GLU A 87 -1.34 -9.93 -14.91
C GLU A 87 -2.34 -11.08 -14.66
N GLN A 88 -3.29 -10.88 -13.75
CA GLN A 88 -4.12 -11.97 -13.24
C GLN A 88 -5.60 -11.85 -13.58
N LEU A 89 -6.05 -10.68 -14.05
CA LEU A 89 -7.39 -10.50 -14.58
C LEU A 89 -7.41 -10.57 -16.10
N SER A 90 -8.54 -10.99 -16.67
CA SER A 90 -8.77 -10.92 -18.10
C SER A 90 -8.98 -9.47 -18.59
N ASP A 91 -8.71 -9.23 -19.87
CA ASP A 91 -8.99 -7.92 -20.49
C ASP A 91 -10.44 -7.46 -20.29
N ALA A 92 -11.39 -8.39 -20.21
CA ALA A 92 -12.80 -8.09 -20.00
C ALA A 92 -13.07 -7.59 -18.57
N GLU A 93 -12.45 -8.19 -17.57
CA GLU A 93 -12.54 -7.80 -16.17
C GLU A 93 -11.88 -6.44 -15.95
N ILE A 94 -10.69 -6.22 -16.52
CA ILE A 94 -9.99 -4.92 -16.47
C ILE A 94 -10.85 -3.81 -17.09
N LYS A 95 -11.42 -4.03 -18.29
CA LYS A 95 -12.28 -3.06 -18.95
C LYS A 95 -13.54 -2.77 -18.14
N LYS A 96 -14.13 -3.78 -17.49
CA LYS A 96 -15.28 -3.60 -16.60
C LYS A 96 -14.93 -2.69 -15.44
N ARG A 97 -13.83 -2.98 -14.70
CA ARG A 97 -13.35 -2.16 -13.58
C ARG A 97 -13.11 -0.70 -13.99
N GLN A 98 -12.44 -0.50 -15.12
CA GLN A 98 -12.19 0.85 -15.67
C GLN A 98 -13.49 1.58 -16.03
N ALA A 99 -14.47 0.89 -16.62
CA ALA A 99 -15.79 1.47 -16.94
C ALA A 99 -16.57 1.85 -15.68
N GLU A 100 -16.35 1.15 -14.57
CA GLU A 100 -16.93 1.45 -13.25
C GLU A 100 -16.13 2.52 -12.47
N GLY A 101 -15.04 3.05 -13.06
CA GLY A 101 -14.20 4.07 -12.43
C GLY A 101 -13.28 3.52 -11.34
N GLN A 102 -13.07 2.21 -11.28
CA GLN A 102 -12.15 1.58 -10.35
C GLN A 102 -10.71 1.71 -10.86
N ALA A 103 -9.79 2.01 -9.94
CA ALA A 103 -8.35 1.98 -10.22
C ALA A 103 -7.85 0.53 -10.32
N LEU A 104 -6.75 0.34 -11.04
CA LEU A 104 -6.03 -0.93 -11.01
C LEU A 104 -5.33 -1.12 -9.67
N GLU A 105 -5.28 -2.37 -9.21
CA GLU A 105 -4.69 -2.72 -7.92
C GLU A 105 -3.49 -3.66 -8.08
N PHE A 106 -2.54 -3.47 -7.18
CA PHE A 106 -1.29 -4.21 -7.11
C PHE A 106 -0.99 -4.59 -5.66
N SER A 107 -0.75 -5.85 -5.39
CA SER A 107 -0.24 -6.25 -4.09
C SER A 107 1.29 -6.19 -4.06
N HIS A 108 1.85 -6.02 -2.88
CA HIS A 108 3.28 -5.96 -2.67
C HIS A 108 3.67 -6.89 -1.54
N SER A 109 4.78 -7.64 -1.72
CA SER A 109 5.27 -8.52 -0.67
C SER A 109 5.63 -7.74 0.61
N LEU A 110 5.58 -8.40 1.77
CA LEU A 110 6.06 -7.80 3.02
C LEU A 110 7.53 -7.39 2.91
N GLN A 111 8.33 -8.09 2.10
CA GLN A 111 9.69 -7.66 1.81
C GLN A 111 9.72 -6.28 1.15
N THR A 112 8.92 -6.04 0.12
CA THR A 112 8.86 -4.73 -0.56
C THR A 112 8.25 -3.66 0.34
N GLN A 113 7.23 -4.01 1.13
CA GLN A 113 6.54 -3.08 2.03
C GLN A 113 7.43 -2.68 3.22
N ILE A 114 8.09 -3.63 3.86
CA ILE A 114 8.82 -3.41 5.12
C ILE A 114 10.31 -3.22 4.86
N ALA A 115 10.97 -4.20 4.20
CA ALA A 115 12.40 -4.09 3.92
C ALA A 115 12.69 -2.95 2.95
N GLY A 116 11.79 -2.62 2.02
CA GLY A 116 11.93 -1.46 1.15
C GLY A 116 12.06 -0.13 1.90
N GLN A 117 11.39 0.03 3.05
CA GLN A 117 11.58 1.21 3.91
C GLN A 117 12.95 1.23 4.56
N LEU A 118 13.45 0.04 5.03
CA LEU A 118 14.80 -0.10 5.60
C LEU A 118 15.88 0.17 4.53
N ASP A 119 15.71 -0.37 3.33
CA ASP A 119 16.62 -0.19 2.20
C ASP A 119 16.68 1.26 1.73
N ALA A 120 15.59 2.02 1.92
CA ALA A 120 15.55 3.46 1.68
C ALA A 120 16.26 4.28 2.78
N GLY A 121 16.78 3.64 3.82
CA GLY A 121 17.51 4.30 4.92
C GLY A 121 16.63 4.73 6.10
N LEU A 122 15.38 4.27 6.16
CA LEU A 122 14.50 4.52 7.30
C LEU A 122 14.70 3.45 8.39
N LEU A 123 14.45 3.79 9.64
CA LEU A 123 14.44 2.87 10.78
C LEU A 123 13.01 2.59 11.20
N LEU A 124 12.62 1.33 11.28
CA LEU A 124 11.30 0.97 11.81
C LEU A 124 11.29 1.14 13.33
N ALA A 125 10.39 1.99 13.81
CA ALA A 125 10.15 2.25 15.23
C ALA A 125 8.86 1.61 15.74
N GLY A 126 7.98 1.17 14.85
CA GLY A 126 6.74 0.50 15.20
C GLY A 126 6.16 -0.29 14.03
N PHE A 127 5.45 -1.35 14.38
CA PHE A 127 4.66 -2.16 13.46
C PHE A 127 3.33 -2.52 14.12
N TYR A 128 2.26 -2.50 13.35
CA TYR A 128 0.91 -2.75 13.82
C TYR A 128 0.13 -3.54 12.77
N GLU A 129 -0.65 -4.51 13.22
CA GLU A 129 -1.61 -5.26 12.40
C GLU A 129 -3.02 -4.91 12.82
N ASP A 130 -3.93 -4.73 11.89
CA ASP A 130 -5.30 -4.36 12.13
C ASP A 130 -6.29 -5.18 11.32
N ARG A 131 -7.50 -5.25 11.85
CA ARG A 131 -8.66 -5.86 11.21
C ARG A 131 -9.72 -4.81 11.05
N TRP A 132 -10.34 -4.77 9.89
CA TRP A 132 -11.54 -3.99 9.70
C TRP A 132 -12.76 -4.69 10.32
N ASP A 133 -13.93 -4.07 10.16
CA ASP A 133 -15.19 -4.74 10.48
C ASP A 133 -15.35 -6.00 9.61
N THR A 134 -15.87 -7.08 10.20
CA THR A 134 -16.14 -8.34 9.49
C THR A 134 -17.16 -8.17 8.36
N GLN A 135 -17.95 -7.10 8.37
CA GLN A 135 -18.84 -6.74 7.26
C GLN A 135 -18.07 -6.21 6.04
N ALA A 136 -16.84 -5.70 6.21
CA ALA A 136 -16.03 -5.21 5.10
C ALA A 136 -15.40 -6.35 4.28
N THR A 137 -15.05 -7.43 4.94
CA THR A 137 -14.59 -8.68 4.30
C THR A 137 -14.64 -9.82 5.31
N PRO A 138 -15.08 -11.02 4.91
CA PRO A 138 -15.08 -12.19 5.80
C PRO A 138 -13.66 -12.62 6.25
N LEU A 139 -12.61 -12.17 5.55
CA LEU A 139 -11.22 -12.46 5.93
C LEU A 139 -10.85 -11.87 7.29
N ASN A 140 -11.53 -10.82 7.75
CA ASN A 140 -11.30 -10.22 9.06
C ASN A 140 -11.62 -11.15 10.25
N ASP A 141 -12.37 -12.22 10.02
CA ASP A 141 -12.56 -13.27 11.02
C ASP A 141 -11.31 -14.14 11.23
N TYR A 142 -10.44 -14.21 10.22
CA TYR A 142 -9.33 -15.16 10.18
C TYR A 142 -7.96 -14.49 10.33
N MET A 143 -7.78 -13.29 9.76
CA MET A 143 -6.46 -12.65 9.69
C MET A 143 -6.56 -11.12 9.77
N PRO A 144 -5.50 -10.42 10.22
CA PRO A 144 -5.36 -8.99 10.00
C PRO A 144 -5.26 -8.71 8.49
N THR A 145 -6.13 -7.84 7.97
CA THR A 145 -6.15 -7.48 6.55
C THR A 145 -5.40 -6.18 6.25
N SER A 146 -5.04 -5.44 7.30
CA SER A 146 -4.28 -4.20 7.21
C SER A 146 -3.07 -4.22 8.13
N MET A 147 -2.04 -3.50 7.72
CA MET A 147 -0.80 -3.34 8.47
C MET A 147 -0.38 -1.88 8.46
N ALA A 148 0.37 -1.46 9.48
CA ALA A 148 0.96 -0.13 9.51
C ALA A 148 2.38 -0.16 10.08
N THR A 149 3.22 0.74 9.59
CA THR A 149 4.55 0.99 10.11
C THR A 149 4.69 2.43 10.57
N LEU A 150 5.45 2.62 11.65
CA LEU A 150 6.11 3.88 11.96
C LEU A 150 7.58 3.73 11.61
N ALA A 151 8.03 4.52 10.65
CA ALA A 151 9.44 4.59 10.29
C ALA A 151 10.00 6.00 10.57
N ILE A 152 11.29 6.08 10.89
CA ILE A 152 11.97 7.33 11.26
C ILE A 152 13.20 7.48 10.37
N LYS A 153 13.40 8.66 9.79
CA LYS A 153 14.67 9.01 9.15
C LYS A 153 15.71 9.24 10.26
N PRO A 154 16.83 8.50 10.29
CA PRO A 154 17.86 8.70 11.29
C PRO A 154 18.46 10.10 11.20
N ASP A 155 18.99 10.60 12.32
CA ASP A 155 19.87 11.75 12.32
C ASP A 155 21.18 11.39 11.59
N ALA A 156 21.75 12.35 10.86
CA ALA A 156 22.96 12.14 10.09
C ALA A 156 24.21 11.97 10.98
#